data_15cd9691227e5b3de708072750490af3
#
_entry.id   15cd9691227e5b3de708072750490af3
#
_cell.length_a   1.000
_cell.length_b   1.000
_cell.length_c   1.000
_cell.angle_alpha   90.00
_cell.angle_beta   90.00
_cell.angle_gamma   90.00
#
_symmetry.space_group_name_H-M   'P 1'
#
loop_
_entity.id
_entity.type
_entity.pdbx_description
1 polymer ?
#
loop_
_entity_poly.entity_id
_entity_poly.type
_entity_poly.pdbx_seq_one_letter_code
_entity_poly.pdbx_strand_id
1 'polypeptide(L)'
;EDFVYNPRISTSAPVGPINRNKLGRTGVMSPLYTVFRPHDVDTTYLEHFFKSKYWHSFMNFNGDSGARSDRFSIKDSVFFEMPVPIPHIEEQRKIGECLTNIDNLITLHQRELDHLKLLKKGMLQQMFV
;
A
#
# COMPACT_ATOMS: atom_id res chain seq x y z
N GLU A 1 8.57 -8.35 10.18
CA GLU A 1 8.16 -7.74 8.92
C GLU A 1 8.25 -6.22 8.98
N ASP A 2 9.09 -5.68 8.14
CA ASP A 2 9.36 -4.26 8.12
C ASP A 2 8.43 -3.54 7.14
N PHE A 3 8.08 -2.31 7.47
CA PHE A 3 7.38 -1.38 6.58
C PHE A 3 8.36 -0.32 6.11
N VAL A 4 8.18 0.15 4.90
CA VAL A 4 9.02 1.17 4.29
C VAL A 4 8.15 2.32 3.80
N TYR A 5 8.43 3.51 4.31
CA TYR A 5 7.85 4.74 3.79
C TYR A 5 8.79 5.34 2.75
N ASN A 6 8.28 5.53 1.55
CA ASN A 6 8.98 6.19 0.44
C ASN A 6 8.38 7.59 0.24
N PRO A 7 9.13 8.68 0.49
CA PRO A 7 8.59 10.03 0.38
C PRO A 7 8.31 10.50 -1.03
N ARG A 8 8.60 9.70 -2.04
CA ARG A 8 8.38 10.08 -3.44
C ARG A 8 6.88 10.18 -3.76
N ILE A 9 6.47 11.35 -4.24
CA ILE A 9 5.08 11.64 -4.59
C ILE A 9 4.75 11.10 -5.98
N SER A 10 3.55 10.54 -6.12
CA SER A 10 2.98 10.13 -7.41
C SER A 10 1.47 10.38 -7.40
N THR A 11 0.83 10.21 -8.55
CA THR A 11 -0.64 10.37 -8.66
C THR A 11 -1.40 9.42 -7.74
N SER A 12 -0.92 8.19 -7.60
CA SER A 12 -1.52 7.17 -6.73
C SER A 12 -1.05 7.28 -5.27
N ALA A 13 0.01 8.04 -5.00
CA ALA A 13 0.58 8.20 -3.67
C ALA A 13 0.95 9.67 -3.41
N PRO A 14 -0.05 10.53 -3.14
CA PRO A 14 0.15 11.98 -3.04
C PRO A 14 1.01 12.43 -1.87
N VAL A 15 1.19 11.59 -0.85
CA VAL A 15 2.08 11.85 0.30
C VAL A 15 3.21 10.82 0.40
N GLY A 16 3.41 10.01 -0.65
CA GLY A 16 4.33 8.90 -0.68
C GLY A 16 3.70 7.60 -0.17
N PRO A 17 4.08 6.44 -0.71
CA PRO A 17 3.52 5.16 -0.30
C PRO A 17 4.20 4.59 0.93
N ILE A 18 3.47 3.80 1.70
CA ILE A 18 4.00 2.92 2.74
C ILE A 18 3.74 1.48 2.32
N ASN A 19 4.79 0.69 2.18
CA ASN A 19 4.73 -0.69 1.75
C ASN A 19 5.34 -1.63 2.78
N ARG A 20 4.82 -2.84 2.83
CA ARG A 20 5.30 -3.91 3.69
C ARG A 20 6.31 -4.78 2.95
N ASN A 21 7.42 -5.13 3.60
CA ASN A 21 8.37 -6.08 3.05
C ASN A 21 7.84 -7.51 3.26
N LYS A 22 7.41 -8.14 2.18
CA LYS A 22 6.90 -9.52 2.16
C LYS A 22 7.90 -10.53 1.59
N LEU A 23 9.10 -10.08 1.24
CA LEU A 23 10.06 -10.93 0.54
C LEU A 23 10.81 -11.90 1.46
N GLY A 24 10.64 -11.78 2.78
CA GLY A 24 11.32 -12.65 3.74
C GLY A 24 12.83 -12.48 3.80
N ARG A 25 13.36 -11.39 3.22
CA ARG A 25 14.80 -11.10 3.19
C ARG A 25 15.07 -9.63 3.51
N THR A 26 16.25 -9.37 4.01
CA THR A 26 16.75 -8.01 4.26
C THR A 26 17.26 -7.40 2.96
N GLY A 27 17.04 -6.12 2.79
CA GLY A 27 17.58 -5.35 1.67
C GLY A 27 18.19 -4.04 2.15
N VAL A 28 18.99 -3.42 1.30
CA VAL A 28 19.56 -2.09 1.56
C VAL A 28 18.63 -1.05 0.94
N MET A 29 18.27 -0.04 1.74
CA MET A 29 17.38 1.04 1.33
C MET A 29 18.13 2.37 1.29
N SER A 30 17.65 3.28 0.43
CA SER A 30 18.14 4.66 0.40
C SER A 30 17.92 5.34 1.76
N PRO A 31 18.84 6.23 2.21
CA PRO A 31 18.65 7.01 3.44
C PRO A 31 17.41 7.92 3.44
N LEU A 32 16.84 8.18 2.27
CA LEU A 32 15.61 8.98 2.12
C LEU A 32 14.35 8.22 2.57
N TYR A 33 14.43 6.89 2.66
CA TYR A 33 13.31 6.05 3.06
C TYR A 33 13.28 5.87 4.57
N THR A 34 12.10 5.84 5.15
CA THR A 34 11.92 5.49 6.56
C THR A 34 11.49 4.05 6.67
N VAL A 35 12.31 3.24 7.34
CA VAL A 35 12.03 1.82 7.60
C VAL A 35 11.61 1.66 9.05
N PHE A 36 10.50 0.97 9.28
CA PHE A 36 10.01 0.75 10.64
C PHE A 36 9.40 -0.64 10.79
N ARG A 37 9.45 -1.15 12.01
CA ARG A 37 8.86 -2.43 12.36
C ARG A 37 7.79 -2.22 13.41
N PRO A 38 6.52 -2.44 13.07
CA PRO A 38 5.45 -2.32 14.04
C PRO A 38 5.47 -3.49 15.02
N HIS A 39 4.96 -3.26 16.21
CA HIS A 39 4.76 -4.28 17.23
C HIS A 39 3.39 -4.10 17.87
N ASP A 40 2.86 -5.15 18.48
CA ASP A 40 1.56 -5.17 19.16
C ASP A 40 0.38 -4.81 18.23
N VAL A 41 0.53 -5.07 16.94
CA VAL A 41 -0.50 -4.81 15.92
C VAL A 41 -0.45 -5.92 14.87
N ASP A 42 -1.61 -6.26 14.31
CA ASP A 42 -1.67 -7.18 13.17
C ASP A 42 -1.10 -6.50 11.93
N THR A 43 -0.06 -7.10 11.34
CA THR A 43 0.66 -6.49 10.22
C THR A 43 -0.16 -6.45 8.94
N THR A 44 -1.06 -7.40 8.73
CA THR A 44 -1.97 -7.39 7.58
C THR A 44 -3.00 -6.28 7.71
N TYR A 45 -3.55 -6.07 8.92
CA TYR A 45 -4.42 -4.95 9.20
C TYR A 45 -3.72 -3.61 8.91
N LEU A 46 -2.51 -3.46 9.41
CA LEU A 46 -1.72 -2.23 9.23
C LEU A 46 -1.38 -1.98 7.76
N GLU A 47 -1.06 -3.02 7.01
CA GLU A 47 -0.83 -2.92 5.56
C GLU A 47 -2.04 -2.35 4.84
N HIS A 48 -3.25 -2.83 5.16
CA HIS A 48 -4.48 -2.31 4.56
C HIS A 48 -4.78 -0.88 5.02
N PHE A 49 -4.48 -0.57 6.28
CA PHE A 49 -4.61 0.80 6.78
C PHE A 49 -3.78 1.78 5.93
N PHE A 50 -2.54 1.45 5.63
CA PHE A 50 -1.67 2.32 4.82
C PHE A 50 -2.04 2.35 3.33
N LYS A 51 -2.86 1.45 2.86
CA LYS A 51 -3.46 1.52 1.51
C LYS A 51 -4.69 2.43 1.47
N SER A 52 -5.27 2.76 2.61
CA SER A 52 -6.36 3.72 2.71
C SER A 52 -5.82 5.15 2.63
N LYS A 53 -6.74 6.11 2.52
CA LYS A 53 -6.40 7.54 2.56
C LYS A 53 -6.51 8.16 3.94
N TYR A 54 -6.86 7.37 4.95
CA TYR A 54 -7.14 7.87 6.30
C TYR A 54 -5.96 8.61 6.91
N TRP A 55 -4.73 8.11 6.72
CA TRP A 55 -3.52 8.69 7.27
C TRP A 55 -2.99 9.91 6.49
N HIS A 56 -3.54 10.19 5.31
CA HIS A 56 -3.06 11.28 4.45
C HIS A 56 -3.30 12.66 5.07
N SER A 57 -4.40 12.84 5.82
CA SER A 57 -4.68 14.12 6.50
C SER A 57 -3.62 14.45 7.55
N PHE A 58 -3.17 13.46 8.31
CA PHE A 58 -2.07 13.63 9.24
C PHE A 58 -0.78 14.06 8.52
N MET A 59 -0.47 13.40 7.41
CA MET A 59 0.71 13.74 6.61
C MET A 59 0.62 15.16 6.07
N ASN A 60 -0.49 15.55 5.48
CA ASN A 60 -0.69 16.88 4.92
C ASN A 60 -0.65 17.98 5.98
N PHE A 61 -1.12 17.71 7.19
CA PHE A 61 -1.08 18.65 8.30
C PHE A 61 0.32 18.84 8.85
N ASN A 62 1.13 17.78 8.92
CA ASN A 62 2.42 17.76 9.61
C ASN A 62 3.62 17.78 8.67
N GLY A 63 3.41 17.66 7.38
CA GLY A 63 4.46 17.62 6.38
C GLY A 63 4.20 18.60 5.25
N ASP A 64 5.09 18.59 4.26
CA ASP A 64 5.04 19.49 3.13
C ASP A 64 5.61 18.81 1.88
N SER A 65 5.04 19.12 0.71
CA SER A 65 5.60 18.70 -0.57
C SER A 65 6.91 19.42 -0.90
N GLY A 66 7.27 20.45 -0.14
CA GLY A 66 8.54 21.15 -0.24
C GLY A 66 8.72 21.95 -1.51
N ALA A 67 9.96 22.44 -1.73
CA ALA A 67 10.36 23.15 -2.93
C ALA A 67 10.45 22.21 -4.16
N ARG A 68 10.53 20.90 -3.93
CA ARG A 68 10.53 19.86 -4.96
C ARG A 68 9.20 19.12 -4.92
N SER A 69 8.44 19.21 -5.99
CA SER A 69 7.10 18.62 -6.10
C SER A 69 7.09 17.08 -6.20
N ASP A 70 8.26 16.42 -6.28
CA ASP A 70 8.39 14.99 -6.39
C ASP A 70 8.60 14.26 -5.05
N ARG A 71 8.79 15.00 -3.95
CA ARG A 71 9.04 14.44 -2.62
C ARG A 71 8.21 15.12 -1.55
N PHE A 72 7.72 14.30 -0.63
CA PHE A 72 7.04 14.75 0.56
C PHE A 72 8.03 14.85 1.71
N SER A 73 7.99 15.96 2.47
CA SER A 73 8.90 16.21 3.59
C SER A 73 8.15 16.12 4.92
N ILE A 74 8.56 15.21 5.77
CA ILE A 74 8.07 15.09 7.14
C ILE A 74 9.22 14.59 8.02
N LYS A 75 9.35 15.15 9.23
CA LYS A 75 10.36 14.69 10.19
C LYS A 75 10.00 13.30 10.69
N ASP A 76 10.99 12.44 10.85
CA ASP A 76 10.79 11.07 11.35
C ASP A 76 10.09 11.06 12.71
N SER A 77 10.50 11.93 13.62
CA SER A 77 9.87 12.05 14.95
C SER A 77 8.38 12.37 14.87
N VAL A 78 7.97 13.20 13.90
CA VAL A 78 6.58 13.56 13.69
C VAL A 78 5.83 12.42 12.98
N PHE A 79 6.46 11.78 12.02
CA PHE A 79 5.88 10.62 11.33
C PHE A 79 5.50 9.51 12.31
N PHE A 80 6.35 9.24 13.30
CA PHE A 80 6.08 8.22 14.32
C PHE A 80 5.03 8.61 15.36
N GLU A 81 4.56 9.85 15.36
CA GLU A 81 3.41 10.29 16.15
C GLU A 81 2.06 10.07 15.46
N MET A 82 2.07 9.52 14.25
CA MET A 82 0.85 9.28 13.48
C MET A 82 -0.15 8.42 14.27
N PRO A 83 -1.38 8.91 14.48
CA PRO A 83 -2.41 8.11 15.13
C PRO A 83 -2.94 7.03 14.18
N VAL A 84 -2.97 5.81 14.67
CA VAL A 84 -3.52 4.66 13.95
C VAL A 84 -4.64 4.08 14.80
N PRO A 85 -5.88 3.97 14.28
CA PRO A 85 -6.95 3.32 15.02
C PRO A 85 -6.64 1.84 15.18
N ILE A 86 -6.55 1.39 16.43
CA ILE A 86 -6.20 0.00 16.76
C ILE A 86 -7.35 -0.60 17.56
N PRO A 87 -8.28 -1.33 16.89
CA PRO A 87 -9.28 -2.10 17.58
C PRO A 87 -8.66 -3.31 18.28
N HIS A 88 -9.46 -4.12 18.96
CA HIS A 88 -8.98 -5.35 19.58
C HIS A 88 -8.28 -6.24 18.54
N ILE A 89 -7.24 -6.97 18.96
CA ILE A 89 -6.42 -7.78 18.03
C ILE A 89 -7.25 -8.77 17.20
N GLU A 90 -8.29 -9.33 17.78
CA GLU A 90 -9.21 -10.23 17.06
C GLU A 90 -9.93 -9.51 15.92
N GLU A 91 -10.35 -8.28 16.14
CA GLU A 91 -10.99 -7.45 15.10
C GLU A 91 -10.00 -7.06 14.02
N GLN A 92 -8.76 -6.72 14.39
CA GLN A 92 -7.70 -6.43 13.43
C GLN A 92 -7.49 -7.60 12.49
N ARG A 93 -7.40 -8.82 13.02
CA ARG A 93 -7.24 -10.05 12.22
C ARG A 93 -8.40 -10.28 11.28
N LYS A 94 -9.63 -10.12 11.76
CA LYS A 94 -10.83 -10.28 10.93
C LYS A 94 -10.89 -9.27 9.80
N ILE A 95 -10.59 -8.01 10.09
CA ILE A 95 -10.55 -6.95 9.08
C ILE A 95 -9.47 -7.27 8.04
N GLY A 96 -8.27 -7.62 8.48
CA GLY A 96 -7.17 -7.96 7.60
C GLY A 96 -7.49 -9.15 6.68
N GLU A 97 -8.06 -10.22 7.23
CA GLU A 97 -8.47 -11.40 6.46
C GLU A 97 -9.56 -11.06 5.44
N CYS A 98 -10.57 -10.30 5.86
CA CYS A 98 -11.66 -9.89 4.98
C CYS A 98 -11.14 -9.09 3.78
N LEU A 99 -10.30 -8.09 4.04
CA LEU A 99 -9.74 -7.23 2.98
C LEU A 99 -8.79 -8.02 2.07
N THR A 100 -7.99 -8.93 2.62
CA THR A 100 -7.12 -9.80 1.84
C THR A 100 -7.93 -10.73 0.93
N ASN A 101 -9.03 -11.29 1.43
CA ASN A 101 -9.92 -12.12 0.62
C ASN A 101 -10.55 -11.33 -0.53
N ILE A 102 -10.94 -10.09 -0.28
CA ILE A 102 -11.47 -9.20 -1.33
C ILE A 102 -10.39 -8.93 -2.38
N ASP A 103 -9.17 -8.62 -1.98
CA ASP A 103 -8.05 -8.40 -2.90
C ASP A 103 -7.78 -9.64 -3.77
N ASN A 104 -7.83 -10.82 -3.18
CA ASN A 104 -7.64 -12.08 -3.91
C ASN A 104 -8.76 -12.32 -4.93
N LEU A 105 -10.01 -11.99 -4.58
CA LEU A 105 -11.14 -12.08 -5.51
C LEU A 105 -10.99 -11.10 -6.67
N ILE A 106 -10.57 -9.87 -6.39
CA ILE A 106 -10.30 -8.87 -7.43
C ILE A 106 -9.24 -9.39 -8.40
N THR A 107 -8.13 -9.92 -7.89
CA THR A 107 -7.05 -10.48 -8.71
C THR A 107 -7.54 -11.64 -9.57
N LEU A 108 -8.33 -12.55 -9.01
CA LEU A 108 -8.90 -13.70 -9.74
C LEU A 108 -9.78 -13.22 -10.88
N HIS A 109 -10.69 -12.30 -10.62
CA HIS A 109 -11.60 -11.77 -11.64
C HIS A 109 -10.86 -10.99 -12.73
N GLN A 110 -9.79 -10.28 -12.40
CA GLN A 110 -8.94 -9.62 -13.39
C GLN A 110 -8.28 -10.64 -14.34
N ARG A 111 -7.79 -11.75 -13.79
CA ARG A 111 -7.22 -12.85 -14.60
C ARG A 111 -8.26 -13.48 -15.54
N GLU A 112 -9.47 -13.70 -15.02
CA GLU A 112 -10.58 -14.22 -15.83
C GLU A 112 -10.93 -13.26 -16.97
N LEU A 113 -11.01 -11.97 -16.68
CA LEU A 113 -11.28 -10.94 -17.69
C LEU A 113 -10.19 -10.91 -18.77
N ASP A 114 -8.94 -10.95 -18.38
CA ASP A 114 -7.81 -10.96 -19.33
C ASP A 114 -7.84 -12.20 -20.21
N HIS A 115 -8.16 -13.36 -19.64
CA HIS A 115 -8.32 -14.59 -20.39
C HIS A 115 -9.45 -14.50 -21.45
N LEU A 116 -10.59 -13.94 -21.03
CA LEU A 116 -11.72 -13.74 -21.95
C LEU A 116 -11.39 -12.76 -23.08
N LYS A 117 -10.63 -11.71 -22.79
CA LYS A 117 -10.15 -10.77 -23.81
C LYS A 117 -9.24 -11.46 -24.83
N LEU A 118 -8.35 -12.34 -24.38
CA LEU A 118 -7.48 -13.13 -25.28
C LEU A 118 -8.29 -14.07 -26.14
N LEU A 119 -9.28 -14.76 -25.57
CA LEU A 119 -10.19 -15.62 -26.33
C LEU A 119 -10.93 -14.85 -27.42
N LYS A 120 -11.50 -13.70 -27.05
CA LYS A 120 -12.19 -12.82 -28.00
C LYS A 120 -11.29 -12.43 -29.17
N LYS A 121 -10.06 -12.01 -28.85
CA LYS A 121 -9.06 -11.62 -29.86
C LYS A 121 -8.75 -12.78 -30.82
N GLY A 122 -8.53 -13.98 -30.30
CA GLY A 122 -8.27 -15.17 -31.10
C GLY A 122 -9.46 -15.54 -32.00
N MET A 123 -10.68 -15.49 -31.46
CA MET A 123 -11.90 -15.78 -32.23
C MET A 123 -12.11 -14.76 -33.33
N LEU A 124 -11.89 -13.48 -33.09
CA LEU A 124 -12.00 -12.43 -34.13
C LEU A 124 -11.00 -12.67 -35.25
N GLN A 125 -9.78 -13.08 -34.95
CA GLN A 125 -8.78 -13.40 -35.95
C GLN A 125 -9.20 -14.59 -36.80
N GLN A 126 -9.79 -15.63 -36.22
CA GLN A 126 -10.27 -16.81 -36.96
C GLN A 126 -11.49 -16.51 -37.81
N MET A 127 -12.39 -15.64 -37.34
CA MET A 127 -13.63 -15.33 -38.05
C MET A 127 -13.44 -14.44 -39.27
N PHE A 128 -12.37 -13.65 -39.32
CA PHE A 128 -12.12 -12.65 -40.37
C PHE A 128 -10.82 -12.90 -41.14
N VAL A 129 -10.41 -14.13 -41.24
CA VAL A 129 -9.25 -14.54 -42.05
C VAL A 129 -9.56 -14.55 -43.54
#